data_34e2241c02c9b492be54c4992856b66b
#
_entry.id   34e2241c02c9b492be54c4992856b66b
#
_cell.length_a   1.000
_cell.length_b   1.000
_cell.length_c   1.000
_cell.angle_alpha   90.00
_cell.angle_beta   90.00
_cell.angle_gamma   90.00
#
_symmetry.space_group_name_H-M   'P 1'
#
loop_
_entity.id
_entity.type
_entity.pdbx_description
1 polymer ?
#
loop_
_entity_poly.entity_id
_entity_poly.type
_entity_poly.pdbx_seq_one_letter_code
_entity_poly.pdbx_strand_id
1 'polypeptide(L)'
;DARQRDIKINLTIDAYIDEEPPATEFQKTEYPDVSGRPTVIVVGAGPGGLFAALRLIENRLRPIVLERGKDVHKRRKDIALISKEHRVDSESNYAFGEGGAGAYSDGKLYTRSTKRGNVDKILNVFCQHGASTDILTDAHPHIGTDRLPSIIENIRNTIISHGGEVHFETRADGLLTNSRNEVCGVTAGNRTFQGPVILATGHSARDIYSMLYNSGYRLEAKGLAMGVRLEHPSMLIDQIMYHNRNGRGRYLPAAEYRMTAQSQGRGVYSFCMCPGGFVIPAASGAEQIVVNGMSPSGRNSRWSNSGMVVEIRPEDLADKSLEEIMQQAYADEAFAESRGGSIRKEHPLGMMYLQEALERLCWLQGNRKQTAPAQRMTDFVNRRLSDNLPESSYTPGLTASPLHFWMPDFISSRLKEGFMAFGRRYHGFLTREATMIAVETRTSSPVRIVRDKDTLQHIAADGLYPCGEGAGYAGGIVSAAIDGERCAEAVAAQLATHNRP
;
A
#
# COMPACT_ATOMS: atom_id res chain seq x y z
N ASP A 1 0.06 -27.03 -4.24
CA ASP A 1 -1.38 -26.82 -4.44
C ASP A 1 -2.16 -27.56 -3.36
N ALA A 2 -2.75 -26.84 -2.42
CA ALA A 2 -3.50 -27.35 -1.27
C ALA A 2 -5.02 -27.40 -1.49
N ARG A 3 -5.51 -27.25 -2.72
CA ARG A 3 -6.95 -27.29 -3.04
C ARG A 3 -7.54 -28.71 -3.02
N GLN A 4 -6.68 -29.71 -3.05
CA GLN A 4 -7.05 -31.13 -3.00
C GLN A 4 -6.71 -31.72 -1.63
N ARG A 5 -7.27 -32.89 -1.30
CA ARG A 5 -6.98 -33.61 -0.05
C ARG A 5 -5.49 -33.90 0.11
N ASP A 6 -4.84 -34.31 -0.98
CA ASP A 6 -3.41 -34.55 -1.03
C ASP A 6 -2.71 -33.30 -1.58
N ILE A 7 -1.79 -32.75 -0.81
CA ILE A 7 -1.05 -31.55 -1.18
C ILE A 7 -0.06 -31.90 -2.30
N LYS A 8 -0.14 -31.17 -3.41
CA LYS A 8 0.79 -31.32 -4.54
C LYS A 8 1.76 -30.16 -4.54
N ILE A 9 3.05 -30.45 -4.57
CA ILE A 9 4.12 -29.48 -4.80
C ILE A 9 4.43 -29.52 -6.29
N ASN A 10 4.16 -28.41 -7.00
CA ASN A 10 4.54 -28.27 -8.38
C ASN A 10 5.93 -27.66 -8.45
N LEU A 11 6.85 -28.31 -9.14
CA LEU A 11 8.21 -27.85 -9.36
C LEU A 11 8.42 -27.61 -10.86
N THR A 12 9.06 -26.51 -11.21
CA THR A 12 9.68 -26.31 -12.51
C THR A 12 11.18 -26.51 -12.32
N ILE A 13 11.80 -27.36 -13.11
CA ILE A 13 13.23 -27.65 -13.02
C ILE A 13 13.84 -27.46 -14.43
N ASP A 14 15.03 -26.87 -14.44
CA ASP A 14 15.90 -26.87 -15.60
C ASP A 14 16.89 -28.03 -15.46
N ALA A 15 17.03 -28.82 -16.51
CA ALA A 15 17.94 -29.95 -16.53
C ALA A 15 19.13 -29.64 -17.44
N TYR A 16 20.32 -29.78 -16.91
CA TYR A 16 21.59 -29.60 -17.64
C TYR A 16 22.21 -30.97 -17.89
N ILE A 17 22.51 -31.28 -19.16
CA ILE A 17 23.05 -32.57 -19.59
C ILE A 17 24.47 -32.31 -20.09
N ASP A 18 25.47 -32.94 -19.41
CA ASP A 18 26.90 -32.78 -19.69
C ASP A 18 27.42 -31.34 -19.61
N GLU A 19 26.74 -30.49 -18.85
CA GLU A 19 27.11 -29.09 -18.59
C GLU A 19 26.80 -28.73 -17.14
N GLU A 20 27.60 -27.83 -16.55
CA GLU A 20 27.30 -27.30 -15.21
C GLU A 20 26.17 -26.27 -15.30
N PRO A 21 25.19 -26.30 -14.36
CA PRO A 21 24.19 -25.26 -14.30
C PRO A 21 24.86 -23.90 -14.09
N PRO A 22 24.42 -22.85 -14.78
CA PRO A 22 24.92 -21.50 -14.52
C PRO A 22 24.67 -21.16 -13.04
N ALA A 23 25.62 -20.49 -12.42
CA ALA A 23 25.41 -19.95 -11.07
C ALA A 23 24.13 -19.11 -11.10
N THR A 24 23.24 -19.31 -10.10
CA THR A 24 22.00 -18.53 -9.99
C THR A 24 22.36 -17.10 -9.58
N GLU A 25 22.92 -16.36 -10.52
CA GLU A 25 23.27 -14.96 -10.35
C GLU A 25 22.14 -14.10 -10.91
N PHE A 26 21.86 -13.00 -10.21
CA PHE A 26 20.96 -11.98 -10.73
C PHE A 26 21.62 -11.18 -11.86
N GLN A 27 20.82 -10.69 -12.79
CA GLN A 27 21.30 -9.80 -13.86
C GLN A 27 21.55 -8.41 -13.29
N LYS A 28 22.79 -7.95 -13.37
CA LYS A 28 23.19 -6.61 -12.93
C LYS A 28 22.71 -5.54 -13.90
N THR A 29 22.21 -4.46 -13.35
CA THR A 29 21.93 -3.22 -14.06
C THR A 29 23.09 -2.24 -13.84
N GLU A 30 23.63 -1.68 -14.92
CA GLU A 30 24.69 -0.67 -14.87
C GLU A 30 24.11 0.73 -14.72
N TYR A 31 24.66 1.50 -13.82
CA TYR A 31 24.24 2.87 -13.53
C TYR A 31 25.39 3.83 -13.87
N PRO A 32 25.25 4.68 -14.92
CA PRO A 32 26.26 5.71 -15.23
C PRO A 32 26.22 6.86 -14.22
N ASP A 33 27.31 7.59 -14.08
CA ASP A 33 27.31 8.87 -13.37
C ASP A 33 26.46 9.91 -14.12
N VAL A 34 25.54 10.53 -13.40
CA VAL A 34 24.63 11.54 -13.91
C VAL A 34 24.85 12.94 -13.30
N SER A 35 25.94 13.14 -12.59
CA SER A 35 26.36 14.47 -12.12
C SER A 35 26.39 15.45 -13.28
N GLY A 36 25.70 16.58 -13.18
CA GLY A 36 25.64 17.59 -14.26
C GLY A 36 24.71 17.24 -15.45
N ARG A 37 23.94 16.14 -15.39
CA ARG A 37 22.91 15.81 -16.39
C ARG A 37 21.61 16.59 -16.13
N PRO A 38 20.70 16.67 -17.13
CA PRO A 38 19.39 17.29 -16.94
C PRO A 38 18.64 16.66 -15.76
N THR A 39 18.02 17.53 -14.95
CA THR A 39 17.38 17.15 -13.70
C THR A 39 15.93 16.76 -13.91
N VAL A 40 15.47 15.72 -13.19
CA VAL A 40 14.08 15.29 -13.08
C VAL A 40 13.72 15.18 -11.59
N ILE A 41 12.61 15.78 -11.21
CA ILE A 41 12.13 15.73 -9.83
C ILE A 41 11.27 14.51 -9.63
N VAL A 42 11.55 13.75 -8.58
CA VAL A 42 10.76 12.57 -8.17
C VAL A 42 10.17 12.85 -6.79
N VAL A 43 8.87 12.99 -6.70
CA VAL A 43 8.18 13.25 -5.43
C VAL A 43 7.70 11.95 -4.82
N GLY A 44 8.33 11.55 -3.72
CA GLY A 44 8.09 10.31 -2.97
C GLY A 44 9.18 9.25 -3.17
N ALA A 45 9.72 8.73 -2.07
CA ALA A 45 10.73 7.67 -2.04
C ALA A 45 10.14 6.27 -1.78
N GLY A 46 8.90 6.02 -2.22
CA GLY A 46 8.29 4.69 -2.27
C GLY A 46 8.79 3.88 -3.47
N PRO A 47 8.27 2.64 -3.68
CA PRO A 47 8.73 1.78 -4.78
C PRO A 47 8.67 2.45 -6.16
N GLY A 48 7.58 3.18 -6.45
CA GLY A 48 7.44 3.91 -7.72
C GLY A 48 8.54 4.97 -7.92
N GLY A 49 8.81 5.77 -6.88
CA GLY A 49 9.81 6.83 -6.95
C GLY A 49 11.25 6.32 -6.99
N LEU A 50 11.58 5.32 -6.17
CA LEU A 50 12.94 4.75 -6.15
C LEU A 50 13.30 4.07 -7.48
N PHE A 51 12.39 3.29 -8.06
CA PHE A 51 12.62 2.66 -9.36
C PHE A 51 12.57 3.68 -10.51
N ALA A 52 11.76 4.73 -10.42
CA ALA A 52 11.83 5.86 -11.35
C ALA A 52 13.22 6.52 -11.29
N ALA A 53 13.76 6.77 -10.10
CA ALA A 53 15.08 7.38 -9.94
C ALA A 53 16.19 6.50 -10.52
N LEU A 54 16.20 5.20 -10.26
CA LEU A 54 17.16 4.27 -10.86
C LEU A 54 17.05 4.27 -12.39
N ARG A 55 15.83 4.24 -12.94
CA ARG A 55 15.61 4.25 -14.38
C ARG A 55 16.00 5.57 -15.04
N LEU A 56 15.84 6.69 -14.36
CA LEU A 56 16.36 7.99 -14.82
C LEU A 56 17.89 7.96 -14.95
N ILE A 57 18.59 7.38 -13.98
CA ILE A 57 20.05 7.22 -14.04
C ILE A 57 20.46 6.36 -15.26
N GLU A 58 19.80 5.22 -15.49
CA GLU A 58 20.03 4.41 -16.69
C GLU A 58 19.85 5.24 -17.98
N ASN A 59 18.88 6.16 -18.01
CA ASN A 59 18.60 7.05 -19.12
C ASN A 59 19.49 8.33 -19.12
N ARG A 60 20.54 8.39 -18.30
CA ARG A 60 21.49 9.53 -18.18
C ARG A 60 20.80 10.84 -17.78
N LEU A 61 19.78 10.76 -16.93
CA LEU A 61 19.09 11.87 -16.31
C LEU A 61 19.34 11.86 -14.81
N ARG A 62 19.45 13.05 -14.21
CA ARG A 62 19.75 13.22 -12.79
C ARG A 62 18.47 13.27 -11.97
N PRO A 63 18.16 12.25 -11.16
CA PRO A 63 17.01 12.30 -10.26
C PRO A 63 17.29 13.16 -9.03
N ILE A 64 16.32 13.99 -8.63
CA ILE A 64 16.23 14.61 -7.32
C ILE A 64 14.97 14.04 -6.65
N VAL A 65 15.16 13.18 -5.67
CA VAL A 65 14.07 12.52 -4.94
C VAL A 65 13.72 13.34 -3.70
N LEU A 66 12.46 13.71 -3.56
CA LEU A 66 11.93 14.45 -2.41
C LEU A 66 11.02 13.51 -1.60
N GLU A 67 11.38 13.25 -0.34
CA GLU A 67 10.60 12.44 0.58
C GLU A 67 10.18 13.29 1.79
N ARG A 68 8.87 13.29 2.09
CA ARG A 68 8.32 14.07 3.20
C ARG A 68 8.77 13.55 4.56
N GLY A 69 8.89 12.24 4.68
CA GLY A 69 9.28 11.59 5.93
C GLY A 69 10.78 11.39 6.06
N LYS A 70 11.15 10.61 7.08
CA LYS A 70 12.53 10.34 7.46
C LYS A 70 13.08 9.10 6.74
N ASP A 71 14.41 8.93 6.81
CA ASP A 71 15.06 7.70 6.37
C ASP A 71 14.59 6.46 7.18
N VAL A 72 14.85 5.26 6.66
CA VAL A 72 14.35 4.01 7.26
C VAL A 72 14.76 3.81 8.72
N HIS A 73 15.90 4.35 9.15
CA HIS A 73 16.38 4.20 10.53
C HIS A 73 15.67 5.18 11.49
N LYS A 74 15.58 6.44 11.12
CA LYS A 74 14.91 7.47 11.93
C LYS A 74 13.41 7.23 11.99
N ARG A 75 12.79 6.82 10.88
CA ARG A 75 11.37 6.48 10.76
C ARG A 75 10.93 5.39 11.75
N ARG A 76 11.80 4.42 12.08
CA ARG A 76 11.52 3.37 13.09
C ARG A 76 11.14 3.95 14.46
N LYS A 77 11.74 5.08 14.83
CA LYS A 77 11.43 5.73 16.12
C LYS A 77 10.02 6.29 16.12
N ASP A 78 9.62 6.95 15.03
CA ASP A 78 8.28 7.53 14.90
C ASP A 78 7.20 6.43 14.89
N ILE A 79 7.46 5.34 14.18
CA ILE A 79 6.58 4.15 14.17
C ILE A 79 6.43 3.54 15.57
N ALA A 80 7.51 3.46 16.35
CA ALA A 80 7.45 2.93 17.71
C ALA A 80 6.60 3.80 18.66
N LEU A 81 6.54 5.12 18.43
CA LEU A 81 5.72 6.03 19.23
C LEU A 81 4.21 5.81 19.01
N ILE A 82 3.80 5.32 17.85
CA ILE A 82 2.39 5.00 17.59
C ILE A 82 1.91 3.91 18.57
N SER A 83 2.73 2.88 18.77
CA SER A 83 2.39 1.78 19.69
C SER A 83 2.57 2.13 21.16
N LYS A 84 3.62 2.92 21.51
CA LYS A 84 3.96 3.20 22.90
C LYS A 84 3.19 4.38 23.48
N GLU A 85 2.97 5.41 22.68
CA GLU A 85 2.44 6.70 23.12
C GLU A 85 1.13 7.08 22.41
N HIS A 86 0.63 6.24 21.50
CA HIS A 86 -0.52 6.53 20.63
C HIS A 86 -0.33 7.82 19.80
N ARG A 87 0.92 8.17 19.51
CA ARG A 87 1.28 9.40 18.80
C ARG A 87 1.66 9.08 17.36
N VAL A 88 0.91 9.66 16.41
CA VAL A 88 1.19 9.55 14.98
C VAL A 88 1.88 10.84 14.52
N ASP A 89 3.08 10.70 13.94
CA ASP A 89 3.73 11.79 13.20
C ASP A 89 3.13 11.84 11.80
N SER A 90 2.53 12.97 11.41
CA SER A 90 1.87 13.13 10.12
C SER A 90 2.82 13.12 8.93
N GLU A 91 4.12 13.35 9.16
CA GLU A 91 5.13 13.38 8.12
C GLU A 91 5.98 12.09 8.08
N SER A 92 6.03 11.31 9.19
CA SER A 92 6.88 10.11 9.29
C SER A 92 6.15 8.99 10.06
N ASN A 93 5.64 7.98 9.34
CA ASN A 93 4.81 6.91 9.88
C ASN A 93 4.88 5.65 9.01
N TYR A 94 3.92 4.72 9.08
CA TYR A 94 3.90 3.54 8.22
C TYR A 94 3.66 3.83 6.72
N ALA A 95 3.07 4.98 6.38
CA ALA A 95 2.82 5.36 4.98
C ALA A 95 3.92 6.26 4.42
N PHE A 96 4.47 7.15 5.23
CA PHE A 96 5.43 8.18 4.84
C PHE A 96 6.82 7.92 5.41
N GLY A 97 7.83 8.25 4.61
CA GLY A 97 9.23 8.00 4.84
C GLY A 97 9.82 7.06 3.79
N GLU A 98 11.13 6.90 3.83
CA GLU A 98 11.89 6.11 2.88
C GLU A 98 11.33 4.71 2.65
N GLY A 99 11.14 4.32 1.40
CA GLY A 99 10.51 3.07 1.00
C GLY A 99 8.97 3.08 1.03
N GLY A 100 8.34 4.18 1.48
CA GLY A 100 6.89 4.34 1.55
C GLY A 100 6.22 3.27 2.43
N ALA A 101 4.96 2.95 2.17
CA ALA A 101 4.23 1.88 2.86
C ALA A 101 4.82 0.48 2.60
N GLY A 102 5.58 0.32 1.51
CA GLY A 102 6.25 -0.94 1.16
C GLY A 102 7.30 -1.38 2.16
N ALA A 103 8.04 -0.44 2.78
CA ALA A 103 9.16 -0.73 3.67
C ALA A 103 8.79 -1.60 4.89
N TYR A 104 7.57 -1.46 5.37
CA TYR A 104 7.04 -2.17 6.55
C TYR A 104 5.80 -3.00 6.19
N SER A 105 5.90 -3.78 5.12
CA SER A 105 4.87 -4.70 4.64
C SER A 105 5.37 -6.14 4.66
N ASP A 106 4.55 -7.09 4.19
CA ASP A 106 5.02 -8.46 3.91
C ASP A 106 6.07 -8.50 2.78
N GLY A 107 6.14 -7.44 1.97
CA GLY A 107 7.09 -7.38 0.85
C GLY A 107 6.76 -8.34 -0.28
N LYS A 108 5.47 -8.56 -0.55
CA LYS A 108 5.03 -9.40 -1.69
C LYS A 108 5.46 -8.78 -3.01
N LEU A 109 6.12 -9.59 -3.82
CA LEU A 109 6.62 -9.22 -5.14
C LEU A 109 5.79 -9.81 -6.28
N TYR A 110 4.80 -10.64 -5.97
CA TYR A 110 3.91 -11.20 -6.98
C TYR A 110 2.97 -10.13 -7.55
N THR A 111 2.92 -10.03 -8.88
CA THR A 111 1.96 -9.18 -9.59
C THR A 111 1.29 -9.95 -10.72
N ARG A 112 0.02 -9.65 -11.00
CA ARG A 112 -0.69 -10.15 -12.19
C ARG A 112 -0.47 -9.27 -13.41
N SER A 113 0.14 -8.11 -13.24
CA SER A 113 0.32 -7.10 -14.28
C SER A 113 1.62 -7.30 -15.05
N THR A 114 1.83 -8.50 -15.60
CA THR A 114 3.06 -8.84 -16.33
C THR A 114 3.15 -8.17 -17.72
N LYS A 115 2.02 -7.71 -18.27
CA LYS A 115 1.97 -7.07 -19.60
C LYS A 115 2.43 -5.61 -19.62
N ARG A 116 2.63 -4.97 -18.44
CA ARG A 116 2.92 -3.53 -18.36
C ARG A 116 4.42 -3.19 -18.28
N GLY A 117 5.28 -4.17 -18.03
CA GLY A 117 6.72 -3.99 -17.93
C GLY A 117 7.44 -5.26 -17.50
N ASN A 118 8.74 -5.19 -17.37
CA ASN A 118 9.60 -6.35 -17.09
C ASN A 118 9.68 -6.62 -15.58
N VAL A 119 8.91 -7.60 -15.11
CA VAL A 119 8.91 -8.06 -13.71
C VAL A 119 10.27 -8.61 -13.32
N ASP A 120 10.90 -9.40 -14.20
CA ASP A 120 12.17 -10.04 -13.91
C ASP A 120 13.27 -9.01 -13.67
N LYS A 121 13.28 -7.90 -14.41
CA LYS A 121 14.19 -6.78 -14.16
C LYS A 121 14.01 -6.21 -12.75
N ILE A 122 12.78 -5.98 -12.32
CA ILE A 122 12.49 -5.46 -10.97
C ILE A 122 13.03 -6.41 -9.90
N LEU A 123 12.81 -7.72 -10.06
CA LEU A 123 13.32 -8.73 -9.12
C LEU A 123 14.86 -8.76 -9.11
N ASN A 124 15.50 -8.69 -10.28
CA ASN A 124 16.96 -8.62 -10.38
C ASN A 124 17.53 -7.36 -9.72
N VAL A 125 16.87 -6.21 -9.85
CA VAL A 125 17.26 -4.98 -9.15
C VAL A 125 17.16 -5.15 -7.64
N PHE A 126 16.13 -5.82 -7.12
CA PHE A 126 16.06 -6.15 -5.68
C PHE A 126 17.22 -7.06 -5.25
N CYS A 127 17.55 -8.09 -6.03
CA CYS A 127 18.70 -8.96 -5.76
C CYS A 127 20.02 -8.18 -5.77
N GLN A 128 20.22 -7.29 -6.75
CA GLN A 128 21.41 -6.41 -6.82
C GLN A 128 21.56 -5.54 -5.57
N HIS A 129 20.46 -5.21 -4.89
CA HIS A 129 20.46 -4.40 -3.69
C HIS A 129 20.34 -5.22 -2.40
N GLY A 130 20.50 -6.56 -2.46
CA GLY A 130 20.64 -7.42 -1.29
C GLY A 130 19.44 -8.30 -0.95
N ALA A 131 18.44 -8.42 -1.84
CA ALA A 131 17.42 -9.45 -1.70
C ALA A 131 18.00 -10.83 -2.03
N SER A 132 17.43 -11.91 -1.42
CA SER A 132 17.79 -13.28 -1.77
C SER A 132 17.42 -13.59 -3.22
N THR A 133 18.26 -14.33 -3.93
CA THR A 133 17.98 -14.83 -5.27
C THR A 133 16.81 -15.82 -5.33
N ASP A 134 16.36 -16.34 -4.20
CA ASP A 134 15.13 -17.15 -4.11
C ASP A 134 13.92 -16.45 -4.71
N ILE A 135 13.85 -15.10 -4.64
CA ILE A 135 12.75 -14.33 -5.22
C ILE A 135 12.64 -14.46 -6.74
N LEU A 136 13.72 -14.89 -7.42
CA LEU A 136 13.73 -15.11 -8.87
C LEU A 136 13.07 -16.43 -9.27
N THR A 137 13.01 -17.39 -8.36
CA THR A 137 12.50 -18.75 -8.62
C THR A 137 11.20 -19.07 -7.88
N ASP A 138 10.92 -18.37 -6.79
CA ASP A 138 9.69 -18.58 -6.02
C ASP A 138 8.43 -18.19 -6.80
N ALA A 139 7.40 -19.05 -6.75
CA ALA A 139 6.11 -18.78 -7.39
C ALA A 139 5.36 -17.58 -6.74
N HIS A 140 5.57 -17.36 -5.45
CA HIS A 140 5.02 -16.24 -4.67
C HIS A 140 6.12 -15.52 -3.90
N PRO A 141 7.02 -14.80 -4.61
CA PRO A 141 8.19 -14.19 -3.98
C PRO A 141 7.80 -13.11 -2.98
N HIS A 142 8.52 -13.07 -1.86
CA HIS A 142 8.39 -12.01 -0.85
C HIS A 142 9.75 -11.75 -0.19
N ILE A 143 9.91 -10.58 0.40
CA ILE A 143 11.15 -10.19 1.08
C ILE A 143 11.00 -10.22 2.59
N GLY A 144 9.92 -9.64 3.11
CA GLY A 144 9.67 -9.50 4.54
C GLY A 144 10.10 -8.14 5.11
N THR A 145 9.36 -7.70 6.13
CA THR A 145 9.53 -6.38 6.76
C THR A 145 10.87 -6.20 7.48
N ASP A 146 11.53 -7.29 7.83
CA ASP A 146 12.85 -7.31 8.49
C ASP A 146 14.00 -7.01 7.52
N ARG A 147 13.86 -7.34 6.23
CA ARG A 147 14.90 -7.20 5.20
C ARG A 147 14.73 -6.00 4.28
N LEU A 148 13.49 -5.59 4.02
CA LEU A 148 13.18 -4.47 3.14
C LEU A 148 13.92 -3.17 3.46
N PRO A 149 14.07 -2.74 4.73
CA PRO A 149 14.75 -1.49 5.04
C PRO A 149 16.19 -1.40 4.54
N SER A 150 16.97 -2.47 4.66
CA SER A 150 18.37 -2.49 4.19
C SER A 150 18.48 -2.48 2.67
N ILE A 151 17.56 -3.14 1.97
CA ILE A 151 17.49 -3.15 0.52
C ILE A 151 17.16 -1.74 0.00
N ILE A 152 16.18 -1.08 0.62
CA ILE A 152 15.77 0.28 0.29
C ILE A 152 16.93 1.26 0.50
N GLU A 153 17.66 1.13 1.61
CA GLU A 153 18.87 1.91 1.87
C GLU A 153 19.94 1.71 0.80
N ASN A 154 20.16 0.48 0.36
CA ASN A 154 21.11 0.17 -0.72
C ASN A 154 20.68 0.81 -2.05
N ILE A 155 19.38 0.83 -2.37
CA ILE A 155 18.85 1.55 -3.54
C ILE A 155 19.15 3.05 -3.44
N ARG A 156 18.88 3.67 -2.30
CA ARG A 156 19.22 5.08 -2.06
C ARG A 156 20.71 5.34 -2.26
N ASN A 157 21.56 4.49 -1.70
CA ASN A 157 23.01 4.64 -1.81
C ASN A 157 23.47 4.55 -3.27
N THR A 158 22.86 3.68 -4.08
CA THR A 158 23.08 3.61 -5.53
C THR A 158 22.69 4.93 -6.21
N ILE A 159 21.51 5.50 -5.90
CA ILE A 159 21.08 6.78 -6.47
C ILE A 159 22.08 7.89 -6.16
N ILE A 160 22.51 8.01 -4.91
CA ILE A 160 23.43 9.07 -4.46
C ILE A 160 24.83 8.87 -5.07
N SER A 161 25.36 7.66 -5.07
CA SER A 161 26.72 7.39 -5.58
C SER A 161 26.86 7.60 -7.08
N HIS A 162 25.76 7.66 -7.82
CA HIS A 162 25.74 7.92 -9.26
C HIS A 162 25.29 9.35 -9.61
N GLY A 163 25.33 10.29 -8.64
CA GLY A 163 25.11 11.73 -8.88
C GLY A 163 23.65 12.18 -8.74
N GLY A 164 22.71 11.30 -8.33
CA GLY A 164 21.36 11.68 -7.91
C GLY A 164 21.33 12.29 -6.51
N GLU A 165 20.20 12.84 -6.12
CA GLU A 165 19.96 13.39 -4.79
C GLU A 165 18.72 12.76 -4.14
N VAL A 166 18.76 12.61 -2.80
CA VAL A 166 17.61 12.19 -2.00
C VAL A 166 17.47 13.13 -0.80
N HIS A 167 16.37 13.85 -0.73
CA HIS A 167 16.07 14.82 0.31
C HIS A 167 14.94 14.30 1.20
N PHE A 168 15.26 13.98 2.45
CA PHE A 168 14.28 13.63 3.47
C PHE A 168 13.72 14.88 4.15
N GLU A 169 12.60 14.70 4.88
CA GLU A 169 11.90 15.77 5.58
C GLU A 169 11.62 16.96 4.64
N THR A 170 11.32 16.63 3.37
CA THR A 170 11.13 17.59 2.29
C THR A 170 9.79 17.29 1.59
N ARG A 171 8.71 17.85 2.16
CA ARG A 171 7.37 17.70 1.62
C ARG A 171 7.15 18.66 0.45
N ALA A 172 6.79 18.13 -0.71
CA ALA A 172 6.30 18.94 -1.82
C ALA A 172 4.92 19.51 -1.47
N ASP A 173 4.74 20.81 -1.61
CA ASP A 173 3.52 21.55 -1.25
C ASP A 173 2.90 22.31 -2.41
N GLY A 174 3.57 22.38 -3.57
CA GLY A 174 3.04 23.01 -4.78
C GLY A 174 3.80 22.59 -6.03
N LEU A 175 3.18 22.84 -7.18
CA LEU A 175 3.78 22.66 -8.50
C LEU A 175 4.17 24.02 -9.08
N LEU A 176 5.32 24.10 -9.71
CA LEU A 176 5.77 25.26 -10.45
C LEU A 176 5.38 25.10 -11.92
N THR A 177 4.81 26.14 -12.50
CA THR A 177 4.48 26.19 -13.93
C THR A 177 5.20 27.33 -14.62
N ASN A 178 5.61 27.11 -15.87
CA ASN A 178 6.20 28.15 -16.71
C ASN A 178 5.11 28.97 -17.44
N SER A 179 5.53 29.92 -18.27
CA SER A 179 4.64 30.80 -19.05
C SER A 179 3.78 30.05 -20.08
N ARG A 180 4.11 28.80 -20.41
CA ARG A 180 3.33 27.91 -21.30
C ARG A 180 2.40 26.98 -20.53
N ASN A 181 2.26 27.18 -19.20
CA ASN A 181 1.50 26.32 -18.30
C ASN A 181 2.02 24.87 -18.20
N GLU A 182 3.30 24.63 -18.53
CA GLU A 182 3.97 23.35 -18.35
C GLU A 182 4.51 23.26 -16.92
N VAL A 183 4.37 22.08 -16.28
CA VAL A 183 4.98 21.86 -14.96
C VAL A 183 6.49 21.74 -15.11
N CYS A 184 7.21 22.63 -14.44
CA CYS A 184 8.65 22.75 -14.52
C CYS A 184 9.36 22.63 -13.18
N GLY A 185 8.64 22.19 -12.13
CA GLY A 185 9.22 21.96 -10.81
C GLY A 185 8.21 21.84 -9.70
N VAL A 186 8.72 21.81 -8.47
CA VAL A 186 7.94 21.76 -7.23
C VAL A 186 8.43 22.77 -6.21
N THR A 187 7.53 23.20 -5.31
CA THR A 187 7.88 23.90 -4.07
C THR A 187 7.88 22.92 -2.89
N ALA A 188 8.77 23.16 -1.93
CA ALA A 188 8.84 22.43 -0.67
C ALA A 188 9.25 23.43 0.45
N GLY A 189 8.28 24.01 1.12
CA GLY A 189 8.48 25.13 2.03
C GLY A 189 9.14 26.31 1.31
N ASN A 190 10.29 26.76 1.80
CA ASN A 190 11.05 27.87 1.20
C ASN A 190 12.00 27.44 0.04
N ARG A 191 11.97 26.17 -0.36
CA ARG A 191 12.83 25.62 -1.39
C ARG A 191 12.05 25.38 -2.67
N THR A 192 12.73 25.54 -3.80
CA THR A 192 12.21 25.20 -5.13
C THR A 192 13.14 24.21 -5.81
N PHE A 193 12.57 23.25 -6.52
CA PHE A 193 13.31 22.27 -7.32
C PHE A 193 12.76 22.30 -8.74
N GLN A 194 13.66 22.49 -9.71
CA GLN A 194 13.30 22.67 -11.12
C GLN A 194 13.55 21.41 -11.94
N GLY A 195 12.63 21.09 -12.81
CA GLY A 195 12.65 19.95 -13.72
C GLY A 195 11.25 19.36 -13.95
N PRO A 196 11.06 18.47 -14.93
CA PRO A 196 9.85 17.66 -15.04
C PRO A 196 9.60 16.88 -13.76
N VAL A 197 8.34 16.60 -13.44
CA VAL A 197 7.94 16.05 -12.14
C VAL A 197 7.30 14.67 -12.29
N ILE A 198 7.91 13.65 -11.71
CA ILE A 198 7.31 12.33 -11.49
C ILE A 198 6.67 12.34 -10.10
N LEU A 199 5.34 12.25 -10.03
CA LEU A 199 4.57 12.35 -8.79
C LEU A 199 4.22 10.94 -8.27
N ALA A 200 5.07 10.39 -7.39
CA ALA A 200 5.02 9.02 -6.86
C ALA A 200 4.71 8.96 -5.35
N THR A 201 3.77 9.79 -4.88
CA THR A 201 3.51 10.11 -3.45
C THR A 201 2.76 9.03 -2.65
N GLY A 202 2.32 7.94 -3.31
CA GLY A 202 1.45 6.95 -2.68
C GLY A 202 0.04 7.49 -2.40
N HIS A 203 -0.88 6.59 -2.00
CA HIS A 203 -2.30 6.96 -1.87
C HIS A 203 -2.68 7.50 -0.48
N SER A 204 -1.75 7.58 0.46
CA SER A 204 -1.98 8.19 1.78
C SER A 204 -1.69 9.69 1.82
N ALA A 205 -1.04 10.25 0.79
CA ALA A 205 -0.73 11.68 0.66
C ALA A 205 -1.98 12.46 0.20
N ARG A 206 -2.97 12.58 1.06
CA ARG A 206 -4.27 13.19 0.78
C ARG A 206 -4.18 14.70 0.54
N ASP A 207 -3.22 15.35 1.16
CA ASP A 207 -2.85 16.74 0.92
C ASP A 207 -2.47 17.00 -0.55
N ILE A 208 -1.79 16.06 -1.19
CA ILE A 208 -1.45 16.14 -2.62
C ILE A 208 -2.72 16.12 -3.51
N TYR A 209 -3.68 15.23 -3.20
CA TYR A 209 -4.94 15.24 -3.96
C TYR A 209 -5.72 16.54 -3.79
N SER A 210 -5.76 17.08 -2.57
CA SER A 210 -6.39 18.37 -2.29
C SER A 210 -5.66 19.51 -3.00
N MET A 211 -4.34 19.52 -2.97
CA MET A 211 -3.51 20.51 -3.66
C MET A 211 -3.76 20.47 -5.17
N LEU A 212 -3.73 19.28 -5.79
CA LEU A 212 -3.99 19.12 -7.22
C LEU A 212 -5.41 19.56 -7.59
N TYR A 213 -6.42 19.16 -6.80
CA TYR A 213 -7.81 19.56 -7.02
C TYR A 213 -7.98 21.08 -6.97
N ASN A 214 -7.45 21.72 -5.94
CA ASN A 214 -7.54 23.18 -5.75
C ASN A 214 -6.76 23.95 -6.81
N SER A 215 -5.72 23.35 -7.40
CA SER A 215 -4.96 23.91 -8.51
C SER A 215 -5.57 23.62 -9.90
N GLY A 216 -6.75 23.02 -9.95
CA GLY A 216 -7.49 22.76 -11.20
C GLY A 216 -7.01 21.54 -12.01
N TYR A 217 -6.15 20.67 -11.44
CA TYR A 217 -5.75 19.44 -12.10
C TYR A 217 -6.91 18.43 -12.11
N ARG A 218 -7.02 17.68 -13.21
CA ARG A 218 -8.11 16.71 -13.36
C ARG A 218 -7.88 15.44 -12.55
N LEU A 219 -8.81 15.20 -11.63
CA LEU A 219 -8.89 14.02 -10.79
C LEU A 219 -10.21 13.28 -11.03
N GLU A 220 -10.24 11.98 -10.75
CA GLU A 220 -11.43 11.15 -10.81
C GLU A 220 -11.55 10.32 -9.52
N ALA A 221 -12.78 10.20 -9.00
CA ALA A 221 -13.06 9.26 -7.93
C ALA A 221 -12.79 7.82 -8.40
N LYS A 222 -12.14 7.03 -7.57
CA LYS A 222 -11.78 5.65 -7.91
C LYS A 222 -12.33 4.68 -6.85
N GLY A 223 -12.99 3.62 -7.31
CA GLY A 223 -13.44 2.53 -6.45
C GLY A 223 -12.29 1.87 -5.69
N LEU A 224 -12.60 1.42 -4.49
CA LEU A 224 -11.66 0.75 -3.57
C LEU A 224 -12.42 -0.32 -2.75
N ALA A 225 -11.80 -0.88 -1.74
CA ALA A 225 -12.49 -1.76 -0.80
C ALA A 225 -12.14 -1.37 0.64
N MET A 226 -13.10 -1.52 1.53
CA MET A 226 -12.94 -1.21 2.96
C MET A 226 -13.54 -2.32 3.82
N GLY A 227 -13.02 -2.47 5.03
CA GLY A 227 -13.50 -3.46 5.98
C GLY A 227 -12.65 -3.51 7.24
N VAL A 228 -12.22 -4.70 7.60
CA VAL A 228 -11.48 -4.97 8.83
C VAL A 228 -10.24 -5.80 8.55
N ARG A 229 -9.30 -5.78 9.48
CA ARG A 229 -8.23 -6.78 9.54
C ARG A 229 -8.73 -7.96 10.36
N LEU A 230 -8.73 -9.15 9.79
CA LEU A 230 -9.09 -10.37 10.46
C LEU A 230 -7.84 -11.13 10.86
N GLU A 231 -7.68 -11.40 12.14
CA GLU A 231 -6.54 -12.11 12.71
C GLU A 231 -6.96 -13.46 13.26
N HIS A 232 -6.20 -14.50 12.91
CA HIS A 232 -6.38 -15.87 13.37
C HIS A 232 -5.09 -16.41 13.98
N PRO A 233 -5.13 -17.43 14.85
CA PRO A 233 -3.95 -18.25 15.15
C PRO A 233 -3.38 -18.87 13.87
N SER A 234 -2.06 -18.72 13.63
CA SER A 234 -1.39 -19.29 12.44
C SER A 234 -1.58 -20.78 12.30
N MET A 235 -1.48 -21.52 13.42
CA MET A 235 -1.67 -22.97 13.43
C MET A 235 -3.06 -23.36 12.91
N LEU A 236 -4.09 -22.64 13.28
CA LEU A 236 -5.45 -22.89 12.80
C LEU A 236 -5.55 -22.70 11.27
N ILE A 237 -4.94 -21.63 10.74
CA ILE A 237 -4.91 -21.41 9.29
C ILE A 237 -4.14 -22.50 8.58
N ASP A 238 -2.98 -22.92 9.12
CA ASP A 238 -2.21 -24.05 8.58
C ASP A 238 -3.05 -25.34 8.57
N GLN A 239 -3.78 -25.64 9.65
CA GLN A 239 -4.65 -26.83 9.74
C GLN A 239 -5.78 -26.81 8.71
N ILE A 240 -6.44 -25.66 8.55
CA ILE A 240 -7.55 -25.48 7.60
C ILE A 240 -7.06 -25.62 6.16
N MET A 241 -6.00 -24.89 5.81
CA MET A 241 -5.54 -24.78 4.44
C MET A 241 -4.78 -26.01 3.96
N TYR A 242 -4.09 -26.71 4.87
CA TYR A 242 -3.36 -27.94 4.56
C TYR A 242 -4.14 -29.22 4.91
N HIS A 243 -5.38 -29.09 5.40
CA HIS A 243 -6.22 -30.23 5.77
C HIS A 243 -5.54 -31.22 6.73
N ASN A 244 -4.69 -30.70 7.62
CA ASN A 244 -3.86 -31.49 8.51
C ASN A 244 -3.93 -30.98 9.95
N ARG A 245 -4.36 -31.84 10.89
CA ARG A 245 -4.45 -31.49 12.32
C ARG A 245 -3.14 -31.02 12.94
N ASN A 246 -2.01 -31.45 12.39
CA ASN A 246 -0.67 -31.05 12.83
C ASN A 246 -0.15 -29.77 12.14
N GLY A 247 -1.00 -29.08 11.35
CA GLY A 247 -0.63 -27.89 10.59
C GLY A 247 0.31 -28.21 9.43
N ARG A 248 1.20 -27.26 9.11
CA ARG A 248 2.08 -27.31 7.92
C ARG A 248 3.22 -28.32 7.99
N GLY A 249 3.59 -28.81 9.19
CA GLY A 249 4.74 -29.67 9.34
C GLY A 249 6.08 -29.00 9.03
N ARG A 250 7.09 -29.81 8.63
CA ARG A 250 8.47 -29.32 8.41
C ARG A 250 8.69 -28.69 7.03
N TYR A 251 7.95 -29.10 6.02
CA TYR A 251 8.29 -28.83 4.62
C TYR A 251 7.38 -27.79 3.94
N LEU A 252 6.24 -27.46 4.53
CA LEU A 252 5.32 -26.51 3.96
C LEU A 252 5.56 -25.11 4.53
N PRO A 253 5.44 -24.06 3.71
CA PRO A 253 5.48 -22.66 4.20
C PRO A 253 4.27 -22.35 5.07
N ALA A 254 4.27 -21.18 5.71
CA ALA A 254 3.07 -20.66 6.37
C ALA A 254 1.91 -20.58 5.36
N ALA A 255 0.74 -21.08 5.73
CA ALA A 255 -0.38 -21.20 4.82
C ALA A 255 -0.92 -19.85 4.38
N GLU A 256 -1.11 -19.69 3.08
CA GLU A 256 -1.78 -18.54 2.47
C GLU A 256 -3.20 -18.90 2.06
N TYR A 257 -4.10 -17.93 2.12
CA TYR A 257 -5.43 -18.08 1.56
C TYR A 257 -5.83 -16.87 0.72
N ARG A 258 -6.69 -17.15 -0.26
CA ARG A 258 -7.38 -16.15 -1.05
C ARG A 258 -8.86 -16.51 -1.09
N MET A 259 -9.68 -15.71 -0.46
CA MET A 259 -11.11 -15.94 -0.33
C MET A 259 -11.88 -14.85 -1.05
N THR A 260 -12.93 -15.24 -1.74
CA THR A 260 -13.84 -14.34 -2.44
C THR A 260 -15.27 -14.84 -2.31
N ALA A 261 -16.18 -13.91 -2.11
CA ALA A 261 -17.65 -14.15 -2.14
C ALA A 261 -18.33 -12.95 -2.80
N GLN A 262 -19.56 -13.16 -3.24
CA GLN A 262 -20.45 -12.09 -3.67
C GLN A 262 -21.55 -11.90 -2.62
N SER A 263 -21.81 -10.65 -2.29
CA SER A 263 -22.86 -10.26 -1.36
C SER A 263 -23.52 -8.98 -1.85
N GLN A 264 -24.83 -9.03 -2.07
CA GLN A 264 -25.65 -7.87 -2.45
C GLN A 264 -25.02 -7.06 -3.60
N GLY A 265 -24.55 -7.73 -4.65
CA GLY A 265 -23.98 -7.12 -5.86
C GLY A 265 -22.57 -6.54 -5.71
N ARG A 266 -21.87 -6.80 -4.60
CA ARG A 266 -20.48 -6.37 -4.37
C ARG A 266 -19.61 -7.55 -3.97
N GLY A 267 -18.31 -7.45 -4.34
CA GLY A 267 -17.31 -8.43 -3.94
C GLY A 267 -16.96 -8.27 -2.44
N VAL A 268 -16.89 -9.42 -1.74
CA VAL A 268 -16.29 -9.52 -0.40
C VAL A 268 -15.10 -10.46 -0.51
N TYR A 269 -13.92 -10.01 -0.09
CA TYR A 269 -12.72 -10.79 -0.33
C TYR A 269 -11.60 -10.53 0.68
N SER A 270 -10.68 -11.51 0.76
CA SER A 270 -9.44 -11.37 1.49
C SER A 270 -8.46 -10.47 0.72
N PHE A 271 -7.88 -9.50 1.40
CA PHE A 271 -6.92 -8.56 0.86
C PHE A 271 -5.61 -8.62 1.63
N CYS A 272 -4.48 -8.61 0.93
CA CYS A 272 -3.14 -8.58 1.51
C CYS A 272 -2.99 -9.50 2.74
N MET A 273 -3.25 -10.80 2.55
CA MET A 273 -3.07 -11.81 3.59
C MET A 273 -1.59 -11.89 3.99
N CYS A 274 -1.32 -11.80 5.29
CA CYS A 274 0.01 -11.83 5.90
C CYS A 274 0.15 -13.10 6.75
N PRO A 275 0.66 -14.20 6.18
CA PRO A 275 0.85 -15.45 6.91
C PRO A 275 1.98 -15.29 7.94
N GLY A 276 1.78 -15.85 9.12
CA GLY A 276 2.75 -15.76 10.21
C GLY A 276 3.21 -14.31 10.48
N GLY A 277 2.26 -13.36 10.46
CA GLY A 277 2.52 -11.93 10.51
C GLY A 277 1.86 -11.22 11.69
N PHE A 278 1.75 -9.90 11.57
CA PHE A 278 1.25 -9.02 12.63
C PHE A 278 0.28 -8.00 12.04
N VAL A 279 -0.71 -7.60 12.85
CA VAL A 279 -1.55 -6.42 12.56
C VAL A 279 -0.83 -5.18 13.10
N ILE A 280 -0.79 -4.13 12.29
CA ILE A 280 -0.05 -2.90 12.61
C ILE A 280 -0.95 -1.66 12.53
N PRO A 281 -0.65 -0.60 13.32
CA PRO A 281 -1.30 0.69 13.20
C PRO A 281 -0.74 1.45 11.99
N ALA A 282 -1.58 1.71 10.99
CA ALA A 282 -1.17 2.33 9.73
C ALA A 282 -1.77 3.73 9.51
N ALA A 283 -2.22 4.40 10.58
CA ALA A 283 -2.71 5.76 10.51
C ALA A 283 -1.61 6.74 10.04
N SER A 284 -1.99 7.73 9.25
CA SER A 284 -1.11 8.81 8.78
C SER A 284 -1.49 10.18 9.34
N GLY A 285 -2.51 10.24 10.20
CA GLY A 285 -2.96 11.43 10.90
C GLY A 285 -3.35 11.12 12.35
N ALA A 286 -3.32 12.14 13.22
CA ALA A 286 -3.50 11.99 14.66
C ALA A 286 -4.88 11.46 15.05
N GLU A 287 -5.94 11.86 14.36
CA GLU A 287 -7.33 11.53 14.68
C GLU A 287 -7.89 10.45 13.74
N GLN A 288 -7.08 9.45 13.45
CA GLN A 288 -7.41 8.35 12.57
C GLN A 288 -6.97 7.03 13.19
N ILE A 289 -7.72 5.97 12.97
CA ILE A 289 -7.25 4.58 13.11
C ILE A 289 -7.35 3.91 11.75
N VAL A 290 -6.23 3.36 11.34
CA VAL A 290 -6.11 2.47 10.18
C VAL A 290 -5.29 1.28 10.61
N VAL A 291 -5.72 0.10 10.25
CA VAL A 291 -4.95 -1.13 10.48
C VAL A 291 -4.50 -1.74 9.16
N ASN A 292 -3.33 -2.32 9.18
CA ASN A 292 -2.78 -3.09 8.06
C ASN A 292 -2.02 -4.30 8.61
N GLY A 293 -1.41 -5.10 7.74
CA GLY A 293 -0.63 -6.25 8.14
C GLY A 293 0.78 -6.24 7.55
N MET A 294 1.69 -6.87 8.25
CA MET A 294 3.04 -7.15 7.78
C MET A 294 3.48 -8.55 8.21
N SER A 295 4.46 -9.12 7.51
CA SER A 295 5.11 -10.37 7.91
C SER A 295 6.63 -10.23 7.84
N PRO A 296 7.37 -10.85 8.78
CA PRO A 296 8.80 -11.04 8.62
C PRO A 296 9.10 -12.05 7.52
N SER A 297 10.32 -12.08 7.04
CA SER A 297 10.76 -13.03 6.01
C SER A 297 10.50 -14.50 6.37
N GLY A 298 10.61 -14.86 7.64
CA GLY A 298 10.38 -16.23 8.13
C GLY A 298 8.91 -16.62 8.30
N ARG A 299 7.95 -15.67 8.27
CA ARG A 299 6.50 -15.92 8.41
C ARG A 299 6.15 -16.90 9.54
N ASN A 300 6.71 -16.70 10.71
CA ASN A 300 6.67 -17.65 11.83
C ASN A 300 6.03 -17.10 13.12
N SER A 301 5.25 -16.02 13.05
CA SER A 301 4.53 -15.55 14.22
C SER A 301 3.35 -16.47 14.58
N ARG A 302 2.82 -16.27 15.79
CA ARG A 302 1.64 -17.00 16.29
C ARG A 302 0.36 -16.69 15.52
N TRP A 303 0.33 -15.60 14.78
CA TRP A 303 -0.86 -15.10 14.07
C TRP A 303 -0.68 -15.06 12.56
N SER A 304 -1.78 -15.20 11.88
CA SER A 304 -1.93 -14.91 10.46
C SER A 304 -3.09 -13.91 10.31
N ASN A 305 -2.95 -12.92 9.46
CA ASN A 305 -3.99 -11.92 9.30
C ASN A 305 -4.24 -11.56 7.83
N SER A 306 -5.42 -11.01 7.57
CA SER A 306 -5.82 -10.55 6.24
C SER A 306 -6.80 -9.40 6.35
N GLY A 307 -6.73 -8.42 5.48
CA GLY A 307 -7.86 -7.55 5.24
C GLY A 307 -9.06 -8.39 4.78
N MET A 308 -10.22 -8.16 5.35
CA MET A 308 -11.50 -8.68 4.88
C MET A 308 -12.36 -7.49 4.50
N VAL A 309 -12.56 -7.31 3.21
CA VAL A 309 -13.01 -6.03 2.67
C VAL A 309 -14.15 -6.22 1.69
N VAL A 310 -14.97 -5.17 1.59
CA VAL A 310 -16.11 -5.05 0.68
C VAL A 310 -15.75 -4.05 -0.41
N GLU A 311 -15.98 -4.42 -1.66
CA GLU A 311 -15.87 -3.51 -2.81
C GLU A 311 -16.83 -2.33 -2.64
N ILE A 312 -16.31 -1.12 -2.81
CA ILE A 312 -17.07 0.13 -2.80
C ILE A 312 -16.72 0.91 -4.06
N ARG A 313 -17.72 1.35 -4.79
CA ARG A 313 -17.60 2.12 -6.01
C ARG A 313 -18.06 3.56 -5.80
N PRO A 314 -17.66 4.52 -6.65
CA PRO A 314 -18.11 5.91 -6.51
C PRO A 314 -19.62 6.08 -6.44
N GLU A 315 -20.39 5.29 -7.21
CA GLU A 315 -21.86 5.32 -7.18
C GLU A 315 -22.46 4.89 -5.83
N ASP A 316 -21.75 4.09 -5.03
CA ASP A 316 -22.19 3.64 -3.71
C ASP A 316 -22.17 4.75 -2.66
N LEU A 317 -21.52 5.89 -2.92
CA LEU A 317 -21.59 7.07 -2.04
C LEU A 317 -23.01 7.60 -1.86
N ALA A 318 -23.96 7.18 -2.72
CA ALA A 318 -25.38 7.44 -2.56
C ALA A 318 -26.07 6.53 -1.55
N ASP A 319 -25.41 5.49 -1.03
CA ASP A 319 -25.97 4.62 0.01
C ASP A 319 -26.15 5.39 1.32
N LYS A 320 -27.33 5.25 1.93
CA LYS A 320 -27.70 6.00 3.13
C LYS A 320 -26.71 5.78 4.28
N SER A 321 -26.26 4.56 4.49
CA SER A 321 -25.35 4.26 5.63
C SER A 321 -23.93 4.81 5.42
N LEU A 322 -23.47 4.92 4.17
CA LEU A 322 -22.20 5.58 3.83
C LEU A 322 -22.33 7.10 3.93
N GLU A 323 -23.46 7.66 3.51
CA GLU A 323 -23.74 9.08 3.64
C GLU A 323 -23.81 9.52 5.11
N GLU A 324 -24.51 8.76 5.96
CA GLU A 324 -24.62 9.03 7.40
C GLU A 324 -23.26 9.11 8.10
N ILE A 325 -22.33 8.22 7.77
CA ILE A 325 -20.96 8.27 8.32
C ILE A 325 -20.22 9.53 7.91
N MET A 326 -20.30 9.90 6.65
CA MET A 326 -19.69 11.15 6.19
C MET A 326 -20.29 12.35 6.91
N GLN A 327 -21.61 12.41 7.05
CA GLN A 327 -22.29 13.48 7.79
C GLN A 327 -21.85 13.54 9.26
N GLN A 328 -21.74 12.39 9.94
CA GLN A 328 -21.29 12.34 11.33
C GLN A 328 -19.85 12.85 11.50
N ALA A 329 -18.94 12.44 10.61
CA ALA A 329 -17.55 12.89 10.67
C ALA A 329 -17.41 14.40 10.44
N TYR A 330 -18.22 14.95 9.55
CA TYR A 330 -18.19 16.36 9.14
C TYR A 330 -19.12 17.25 9.96
N ALA A 331 -19.88 16.70 10.91
CA ALA A 331 -20.57 17.49 11.93
C ALA A 331 -19.58 18.16 12.92
N ASP A 332 -18.34 17.68 13.00
CA ASP A 332 -17.25 18.37 13.69
C ASP A 332 -16.70 19.47 12.76
N GLU A 333 -16.97 20.72 13.10
CA GLU A 333 -16.60 21.89 12.28
C GLU A 333 -15.10 21.96 12.03
N ALA A 334 -14.27 21.70 13.04
CA ALA A 334 -12.82 21.73 12.90
C ALA A 334 -12.32 20.64 11.93
N PHE A 335 -12.95 19.46 11.95
CA PHE A 335 -12.65 18.42 10.96
C PHE A 335 -13.09 18.81 9.57
N ALA A 336 -14.28 19.38 9.40
CA ALA A 336 -14.82 19.84 8.12
C ALA A 336 -13.97 20.98 7.52
N GLU A 337 -13.64 21.99 8.32
CA GLU A 337 -12.82 23.13 7.89
C GLU A 337 -11.43 22.68 7.41
N SER A 338 -10.80 21.76 8.14
CA SER A 338 -9.48 21.21 7.76
C SER A 338 -9.48 20.47 6.41
N ARG A 339 -10.65 20.16 5.82
CA ARG A 339 -10.85 19.48 4.54
C ARG A 339 -11.56 20.33 3.48
N GLY A 340 -11.73 21.63 3.74
CA GLY A 340 -12.30 22.56 2.75
C GLY A 340 -13.84 22.59 2.67
N GLY A 341 -14.54 22.18 3.74
CA GLY A 341 -16.00 22.33 3.87
C GLY A 341 -16.84 21.14 3.40
N SER A 342 -18.10 21.35 3.04
CA SER A 342 -19.10 20.31 2.80
C SER A 342 -18.79 19.41 1.59
N ILE A 343 -18.99 18.10 1.77
CA ILE A 343 -18.76 17.08 0.74
C ILE A 343 -19.96 16.99 -0.20
N ARG A 344 -19.66 16.99 -1.50
CA ARG A 344 -20.62 16.61 -2.54
C ARG A 344 -20.32 15.19 -3.00
N LYS A 345 -21.35 14.37 -3.20
CA LYS A 345 -21.22 12.96 -3.62
C LYS A 345 -20.46 12.80 -4.94
N GLU A 346 -20.63 13.76 -5.85
CA GLU A 346 -20.01 13.78 -7.17
C GLU A 346 -18.56 14.33 -7.14
N HIS A 347 -18.05 14.72 -5.96
CA HIS A 347 -16.73 15.30 -5.85
C HIS A 347 -15.65 14.27 -6.19
N PRO A 348 -14.64 14.61 -7.02
CA PRO A 348 -13.55 13.67 -7.37
C PRO A 348 -12.82 13.06 -6.16
N LEU A 349 -12.84 13.75 -5.02
CA LEU A 349 -12.28 13.29 -3.75
C LEU A 349 -13.32 12.58 -2.85
N GLY A 350 -14.55 12.33 -3.30
CA GLY A 350 -15.62 11.75 -2.48
C GLY A 350 -15.24 10.43 -1.82
N MET A 351 -14.55 9.55 -2.56
CA MET A 351 -14.07 8.26 -2.02
C MET A 351 -12.96 8.45 -0.97
N MET A 352 -12.12 9.47 -1.10
CA MET A 352 -11.13 9.85 -0.08
C MET A 352 -11.81 10.34 1.20
N TYR A 353 -12.83 11.15 1.06
CA TYR A 353 -13.60 11.64 2.21
C TYR A 353 -14.31 10.50 2.96
N LEU A 354 -14.85 9.51 2.25
CA LEU A 354 -15.43 8.33 2.88
C LEU A 354 -14.37 7.55 3.69
N GLN A 355 -13.15 7.40 3.16
CA GLN A 355 -12.05 6.81 3.91
C GLN A 355 -11.76 7.59 5.20
N GLU A 356 -11.61 8.91 5.10
CA GLU A 356 -11.33 9.77 6.25
C GLU A 356 -12.44 9.70 7.30
N ALA A 357 -13.69 9.72 6.88
CA ALA A 357 -14.84 9.64 7.77
C ALA A 357 -14.85 8.32 8.56
N LEU A 358 -14.60 7.18 7.90
CA LEU A 358 -14.56 5.88 8.55
C LEU A 358 -13.34 5.72 9.48
N GLU A 359 -12.18 6.24 9.08
CA GLU A 359 -10.96 6.24 9.90
C GLU A 359 -11.12 7.08 11.17
N ARG A 360 -11.77 8.26 11.06
CA ARG A 360 -12.09 9.12 12.19
C ARG A 360 -13.13 8.48 13.12
N LEU A 361 -14.21 7.94 12.57
CA LEU A 361 -15.20 7.22 13.38
C LEU A 361 -14.56 6.08 14.15
N CYS A 362 -13.67 5.34 13.51
CA CYS A 362 -12.91 4.27 14.15
C CYS A 362 -12.06 4.81 15.32
N TRP A 363 -11.41 5.96 15.16
CA TRP A 363 -10.63 6.61 16.22
C TRP A 363 -11.52 7.04 17.41
N LEU A 364 -12.71 7.56 17.15
CA LEU A 364 -13.68 7.87 18.19
C LEU A 364 -14.09 6.62 18.99
N GLN A 365 -14.30 5.50 18.31
CA GLN A 365 -14.62 4.20 18.91
C GLN A 365 -13.39 3.57 19.62
N GLY A 366 -12.18 3.96 19.25
CA GLY A 366 -10.89 3.58 19.87
C GLY A 366 -10.47 4.43 21.05
N ASN A 367 -11.42 5.09 21.74
CA ASN A 367 -11.18 5.96 22.89
C ASN A 367 -10.27 7.17 22.56
N ARG A 368 -10.31 7.65 21.33
CA ARG A 368 -9.47 8.74 20.84
C ARG A 368 -7.97 8.48 20.99
N LYS A 369 -7.59 7.22 20.86
CA LYS A 369 -6.20 6.73 20.89
C LYS A 369 -5.97 5.81 19.69
N GLN A 370 -4.79 5.20 19.61
CA GLN A 370 -4.50 4.18 18.60
C GLN A 370 -4.91 2.76 19.04
N THR A 371 -5.68 2.62 20.13
CA THR A 371 -6.34 1.36 20.49
C THR A 371 -7.45 1.04 19.50
N ALA A 372 -7.29 -0.03 18.74
CA ALA A 372 -8.23 -0.35 17.66
C ALA A 372 -9.53 -0.99 18.18
N PRO A 373 -10.71 -0.53 17.72
CA PRO A 373 -11.97 -1.22 17.97
C PRO A 373 -11.93 -2.63 17.39
N ALA A 374 -12.32 -3.61 18.19
CA ALA A 374 -12.26 -5.01 17.81
C ALA A 374 -13.46 -5.82 18.30
N GLN A 375 -13.75 -6.91 17.60
CA GLN A 375 -14.83 -7.83 17.92
C GLN A 375 -14.45 -9.24 17.51
N ARG A 376 -14.90 -10.27 18.25
CA ARG A 376 -14.80 -11.66 17.80
C ARG A 376 -15.58 -11.85 16.52
N MET A 377 -15.04 -12.60 15.58
CA MET A 377 -15.67 -12.88 14.29
C MET A 377 -17.07 -13.52 14.45
N THR A 378 -17.20 -14.49 15.36
CA THR A 378 -18.48 -15.15 15.62
C THR A 378 -19.50 -14.23 16.26
N ASP A 379 -19.08 -13.32 17.14
CA ASP A 379 -19.98 -12.37 17.81
C ASP A 379 -20.47 -11.31 16.81
N PHE A 380 -19.59 -10.86 15.91
CA PHE A 380 -19.97 -9.97 14.82
C PHE A 380 -21.05 -10.60 13.92
N VAL A 381 -20.85 -11.86 13.48
CA VAL A 381 -21.80 -12.57 12.62
C VAL A 381 -23.14 -12.77 13.33
N ASN A 382 -23.12 -13.02 14.65
CA ASN A 382 -24.34 -13.23 15.46
C ASN A 382 -24.91 -11.93 16.04
N ARG A 383 -24.34 -10.77 15.72
CA ARG A 383 -24.75 -9.45 16.23
C ARG A 383 -24.76 -9.37 17.77
N ARG A 384 -23.71 -9.88 18.39
CA ARG A 384 -23.53 -9.89 19.85
C ARG A 384 -22.33 -9.05 20.24
N LEU A 385 -22.33 -8.49 21.44
CA LEU A 385 -21.14 -7.90 22.02
C LEU A 385 -20.13 -9.00 22.34
N SER A 386 -18.84 -8.67 22.26
CA SER A 386 -17.78 -9.56 22.73
C SER A 386 -17.45 -9.22 24.18
N ASP A 387 -17.66 -10.16 25.09
CA ASP A 387 -17.32 -9.97 26.53
C ASP A 387 -15.80 -9.87 26.74
N ASN A 388 -15.03 -10.53 25.87
CA ASN A 388 -13.57 -10.48 25.87
C ASN A 388 -13.04 -10.68 24.44
N LEU A 389 -11.79 -10.34 24.24
CA LEU A 389 -11.08 -10.51 22.97
C LEU A 389 -9.96 -11.54 23.12
N PRO A 390 -9.64 -12.34 22.07
CA PRO A 390 -8.42 -13.13 22.04
C PRO A 390 -7.17 -12.26 22.16
N GLU A 391 -6.04 -12.88 22.50
CA GLU A 391 -4.73 -12.24 22.31
C GLU A 391 -4.54 -11.83 20.85
N SER A 392 -3.87 -10.70 20.64
CA SER A 392 -3.65 -10.14 19.31
C SER A 392 -2.21 -9.66 19.15
N SER A 393 -1.78 -9.60 17.90
CA SER A 393 -0.49 -9.01 17.53
C SER A 393 -0.49 -7.48 17.49
N TYR A 394 -1.67 -6.84 17.58
CA TYR A 394 -1.81 -5.40 17.49
C TYR A 394 -1.28 -4.69 18.75
N THR A 395 -0.09 -4.13 18.64
CA THR A 395 0.68 -3.62 19.79
C THR A 395 0.09 -2.41 20.49
N PRO A 396 -0.65 -1.46 19.84
CA PRO A 396 -1.28 -0.36 20.57
C PRO A 396 -2.44 -0.79 21.48
N GLY A 397 -2.87 -2.05 21.39
CA GLY A 397 -4.00 -2.60 22.17
C GLY A 397 -5.34 -2.53 21.46
N LEU A 398 -6.26 -3.37 21.91
CA LEU A 398 -7.61 -3.47 21.36
C LEU A 398 -8.65 -2.97 22.36
N THR A 399 -9.73 -2.41 21.83
CA THR A 399 -10.94 -2.07 22.59
C THR A 399 -12.11 -2.90 22.08
N ALA A 400 -12.78 -3.67 22.96
CA ALA A 400 -13.99 -4.38 22.58
C ALA A 400 -15.06 -3.37 22.15
N SER A 401 -15.56 -3.55 20.93
CA SER A 401 -16.48 -2.60 20.31
C SER A 401 -17.48 -3.34 19.39
N PRO A 402 -18.75 -2.95 19.35
CA PRO A 402 -19.77 -3.60 18.51
C PRO A 402 -19.64 -3.16 17.06
N LEU A 403 -18.62 -3.68 16.33
CA LEU A 403 -18.39 -3.34 14.92
C LEU A 403 -19.63 -3.52 14.05
N HIS A 404 -20.44 -4.56 14.32
CA HIS A 404 -21.70 -4.83 13.63
C HIS A 404 -22.79 -3.75 13.83
N PHE A 405 -22.57 -2.82 14.74
CA PHE A 405 -23.53 -1.77 15.07
C PHE A 405 -23.14 -0.41 14.47
N TRP A 406 -21.86 0.00 14.63
CA TRP A 406 -21.45 1.32 14.21
C TRP A 406 -20.80 1.38 12.81
N MET A 407 -20.30 0.24 12.29
CA MET A 407 -19.85 0.23 10.89
C MET A 407 -21.05 0.43 9.94
N PRO A 408 -20.87 1.12 8.80
CA PRO A 408 -21.95 1.26 7.82
C PRO A 408 -22.61 -0.07 7.49
N ASP A 409 -23.92 -0.10 7.41
CA ASP A 409 -24.64 -1.33 7.07
C ASP A 409 -24.23 -1.85 5.69
N PHE A 410 -23.89 -0.95 4.76
CA PHE A 410 -23.30 -1.31 3.47
C PHE A 410 -22.07 -2.24 3.61
N ILE A 411 -21.22 -2.00 4.58
CA ILE A 411 -20.00 -2.80 4.83
C ILE A 411 -20.32 -3.98 5.75
N SER A 412 -20.98 -3.73 6.88
CA SER A 412 -21.14 -4.72 7.95
C SER A 412 -22.04 -5.89 7.54
N SER A 413 -23.14 -5.64 6.81
CA SER A 413 -24.03 -6.69 6.31
C SER A 413 -23.32 -7.60 5.30
N ARG A 414 -22.56 -7.01 4.36
CA ARG A 414 -21.80 -7.75 3.34
C ARG A 414 -20.66 -8.56 3.94
N LEU A 415 -19.92 -8.01 4.91
CA LEU A 415 -18.89 -8.76 5.65
C LEU A 415 -19.49 -9.97 6.37
N LYS A 416 -20.63 -9.79 7.04
CA LYS A 416 -21.36 -10.90 7.70
C LYS A 416 -21.68 -12.03 6.73
N GLU A 417 -22.28 -11.72 5.58
CA GLU A 417 -22.61 -12.72 4.55
C GLU A 417 -21.34 -13.39 3.99
N GLY A 418 -20.28 -12.60 3.74
CA GLY A 418 -18.99 -13.11 3.30
C GLY A 418 -18.39 -14.09 4.30
N PHE A 419 -18.37 -13.76 5.59
CA PHE A 419 -17.85 -14.65 6.64
C PHE A 419 -18.64 -15.94 6.76
N MET A 420 -19.95 -15.87 6.63
CA MET A 420 -20.78 -17.08 6.60
C MET A 420 -20.46 -17.95 5.38
N ALA A 421 -20.23 -17.34 4.21
CA ALA A 421 -19.85 -18.06 3.00
C ALA A 421 -18.46 -18.70 3.15
N PHE A 422 -17.50 -18.01 3.71
CA PHE A 422 -16.15 -18.53 3.98
C PHE A 422 -16.18 -19.65 5.01
N GLY A 423 -16.95 -19.51 6.10
CA GLY A 423 -17.11 -20.56 7.12
C GLY A 423 -17.71 -21.85 6.59
N ARG A 424 -18.66 -21.76 5.62
CA ARG A 424 -19.22 -22.95 4.94
C ARG A 424 -18.19 -23.64 4.04
N ARG A 425 -17.34 -22.85 3.37
CA ARG A 425 -16.33 -23.39 2.43
C ARG A 425 -15.07 -23.91 3.12
N TYR A 426 -14.66 -23.26 4.21
CA TYR A 426 -13.46 -23.56 4.96
C TYR A 426 -13.81 -23.84 6.41
N HIS A 427 -14.06 -25.11 6.74
CA HIS A 427 -14.44 -25.54 8.08
C HIS A 427 -13.42 -25.08 9.13
N GLY A 428 -13.90 -24.43 10.20
CA GLY A 428 -13.06 -23.87 11.25
C GLY A 428 -12.64 -22.41 11.02
N PHE A 429 -12.82 -21.84 9.82
CA PHE A 429 -12.45 -20.45 9.54
C PHE A 429 -13.31 -19.45 10.33
N LEU A 430 -14.64 -19.67 10.37
CA LEU A 430 -15.57 -18.89 11.20
C LEU A 430 -15.48 -19.42 12.64
N THR A 431 -14.68 -18.78 13.47
CA THR A 431 -14.31 -19.25 14.81
C THR A 431 -14.34 -18.12 15.86
N ARG A 432 -14.43 -18.50 17.12
CA ARG A 432 -14.30 -17.59 18.27
C ARG A 432 -12.85 -17.14 18.51
N GLU A 433 -11.89 -17.82 17.94
CA GLU A 433 -10.47 -17.49 18.05
C GLU A 433 -10.04 -16.38 17.09
N ALA A 434 -10.89 -16.03 16.13
CA ALA A 434 -10.63 -14.97 15.17
C ALA A 434 -11.09 -13.62 15.71
N THR A 435 -10.21 -12.61 15.57
CA THR A 435 -10.45 -11.23 15.98
C THR A 435 -10.55 -10.34 14.75
N MET A 436 -11.67 -9.61 14.65
CA MET A 436 -11.84 -8.52 13.69
C MET A 436 -11.32 -7.23 14.31
N ILE A 437 -10.43 -6.54 13.64
CA ILE A 437 -9.78 -5.30 14.09
C ILE A 437 -10.10 -4.22 13.05
N ALA A 438 -10.72 -3.13 13.48
CA ALA A 438 -11.13 -2.05 12.59
C ALA A 438 -10.07 -0.93 12.55
N VAL A 439 -9.89 -0.26 11.45
CA VAL A 439 -10.51 -0.40 10.14
C VAL A 439 -9.46 -0.55 9.04
N GLU A 440 -9.66 -1.42 8.09
CA GLU A 440 -8.87 -1.55 6.86
C GLU A 440 -9.52 -0.72 5.75
N THR A 441 -8.97 0.45 5.41
CA THR A 441 -9.54 1.37 4.42
C THR A 441 -8.62 1.61 3.24
N ARG A 442 -7.32 1.28 3.37
CA ARG A 442 -6.29 1.70 2.41
C ARG A 442 -5.86 0.58 1.49
N THR A 443 -6.82 -0.11 0.88
CA THR A 443 -6.57 -1.21 -0.06
C THR A 443 -6.06 -0.73 -1.42
N SER A 444 -6.43 0.47 -1.83
CA SER A 444 -5.97 1.13 -3.05
C SER A 444 -6.25 2.64 -2.99
N SER A 445 -5.73 3.38 -3.97
CA SER A 445 -6.03 4.82 -4.09
C SER A 445 -7.52 5.07 -4.24
N PRO A 446 -8.10 6.03 -3.47
CA PRO A 446 -9.48 6.48 -3.64
C PRO A 446 -9.66 7.45 -4.80
N VAL A 447 -8.56 7.91 -5.39
CA VAL A 447 -8.51 8.94 -6.43
C VAL A 447 -7.62 8.45 -7.57
N ARG A 448 -7.97 8.80 -8.80
CA ARG A 448 -7.11 8.70 -9.95
C ARG A 448 -6.67 10.09 -10.39
N ILE A 449 -5.36 10.30 -10.52
CA ILE A 449 -4.79 11.50 -11.15
C ILE A 449 -4.73 11.18 -12.64
N VAL A 450 -5.58 11.86 -13.44
CA VAL A 450 -5.79 11.46 -14.84
C VAL A 450 -4.56 11.77 -15.69
N ARG A 451 -4.04 10.76 -16.36
CA ARG A 451 -2.90 10.91 -17.28
C ARG A 451 -3.19 10.30 -18.64
N ASP A 452 -2.54 10.78 -19.65
CA ASP A 452 -2.55 10.19 -20.98
C ASP A 452 -1.88 8.80 -20.95
N LYS A 453 -2.41 7.86 -21.73
CA LYS A 453 -1.97 6.46 -21.72
C LYS A 453 -0.63 6.23 -22.43
N ASP A 454 -0.27 7.10 -23.37
CA ASP A 454 0.90 6.96 -24.23
C ASP A 454 2.06 7.81 -23.70
N THR A 455 1.82 9.08 -23.41
CA THR A 455 2.83 10.01 -22.88
C THR A 455 3.03 9.90 -21.36
N LEU A 456 2.08 9.29 -20.64
CA LEU A 456 2.01 9.20 -19.18
C LEU A 456 1.99 10.58 -18.47
N GLN A 457 1.88 11.67 -19.21
CA GLN A 457 1.71 13.00 -18.63
C GLN A 457 0.26 13.21 -18.17
N HIS A 458 0.09 14.10 -17.21
CA HIS A 458 -1.25 14.57 -16.84
C HIS A 458 -1.94 15.20 -18.04
N ILE A 459 -3.22 14.87 -18.29
CA ILE A 459 -3.93 15.25 -19.54
C ILE A 459 -4.08 16.76 -19.77
N ALA A 460 -3.86 17.57 -18.74
CA ALA A 460 -3.96 19.04 -18.80
C ALA A 460 -2.66 19.74 -18.32
N ALA A 461 -1.55 19.01 -18.20
CA ALA A 461 -0.31 19.60 -17.70
C ALA A 461 0.90 18.81 -18.20
N ASP A 462 1.55 19.33 -19.23
CA ASP A 462 2.83 18.82 -19.69
C ASP A 462 3.89 18.94 -18.57
N GLY A 463 4.84 18.02 -18.54
CA GLY A 463 5.89 17.97 -17.52
C GLY A 463 5.47 17.35 -16.18
N LEU A 464 4.20 16.99 -15.96
CA LEU A 464 3.71 16.27 -14.79
C LEU A 464 3.40 14.82 -15.13
N TYR A 465 4.06 13.86 -14.45
CA TYR A 465 3.91 12.43 -14.64
C TYR A 465 3.33 11.77 -13.39
N PRO A 466 1.99 11.61 -13.28
CA PRO A 466 1.36 10.89 -12.18
C PRO A 466 1.79 9.42 -12.19
N CYS A 467 2.35 8.93 -11.08
CA CYS A 467 3.03 7.65 -11.01
C CYS A 467 2.52 6.77 -9.87
N GLY A 468 2.46 5.48 -10.14
CA GLY A 468 2.30 4.44 -9.16
C GLY A 468 0.92 4.32 -8.54
N GLU A 469 0.89 3.84 -7.31
CA GLU A 469 -0.35 3.56 -6.59
C GLU A 469 -1.11 4.84 -6.21
N GLY A 470 -0.40 5.90 -5.83
CA GLY A 470 -0.99 7.19 -5.52
C GLY A 470 -1.73 7.81 -6.69
N ALA A 471 -1.22 7.66 -7.90
CA ALA A 471 -1.90 8.10 -9.11
C ALA A 471 -3.04 7.17 -9.57
N GLY A 472 -3.22 6.02 -8.92
CA GLY A 472 -4.28 5.05 -9.22
C GLY A 472 -3.95 4.06 -10.34
N TYR A 473 -2.67 3.85 -10.68
CA TYR A 473 -2.22 2.98 -11.78
C TYR A 473 -1.48 1.73 -11.35
N ALA A 474 -1.15 1.60 -10.07
CA ALA A 474 -0.50 0.41 -9.49
C ALA A 474 -1.26 -0.06 -8.23
N GLY A 475 -0.91 -1.21 -7.71
CA GLY A 475 -1.52 -1.79 -6.51
C GLY A 475 -0.57 -2.72 -5.75
N GLY A 476 0.71 -2.36 -5.66
CA GLY A 476 1.73 -3.11 -4.92
C GLY A 476 3.15 -2.78 -5.38
N ILE A 477 4.15 -3.31 -4.69
CA ILE A 477 5.57 -2.96 -4.85
C ILE A 477 6.04 -3.07 -6.30
N VAL A 478 5.92 -4.24 -6.91
CA VAL A 478 6.42 -4.49 -8.28
C VAL A 478 5.66 -3.67 -9.32
N SER A 479 4.34 -3.58 -9.22
CA SER A 479 3.55 -2.79 -10.17
C SER A 479 3.83 -1.29 -10.06
N ALA A 480 4.12 -0.78 -8.86
CA ALA A 480 4.53 0.60 -8.66
C ALA A 480 5.94 0.85 -9.19
N ALA A 481 6.87 -0.08 -8.98
CA ALA A 481 8.23 -0.02 -9.54
C ALA A 481 8.22 0.03 -11.07
N ILE A 482 7.45 -0.86 -11.71
CA ILE A 482 7.27 -0.88 -13.17
C ILE A 482 6.68 0.44 -13.67
N ASP A 483 5.67 0.99 -13.00
CA ASP A 483 5.07 2.25 -13.39
C ASP A 483 6.04 3.43 -13.22
N GLY A 484 6.92 3.37 -12.20
CA GLY A 484 8.02 4.31 -12.00
C GLY A 484 9.02 4.29 -13.16
N GLU A 485 9.48 3.10 -13.57
CA GLU A 485 10.37 2.96 -14.73
C GLU A 485 9.73 3.53 -16.01
N ARG A 486 8.43 3.22 -16.26
CA ARG A 486 7.71 3.74 -17.41
C ARG A 486 7.59 5.27 -17.41
N CYS A 487 7.32 5.88 -16.26
CA CYS A 487 7.30 7.34 -16.15
C CYS A 487 8.67 7.94 -16.43
N ALA A 488 9.74 7.34 -15.94
CA ALA A 488 11.13 7.77 -16.23
C ALA A 488 11.47 7.66 -17.73
N GLU A 489 11.07 6.60 -18.39
CA GLU A 489 11.21 6.43 -19.85
C GLU A 489 10.44 7.50 -20.63
N ALA A 490 9.21 7.81 -20.21
CA ALA A 490 8.38 8.83 -20.84
C ALA A 490 9.03 10.23 -20.71
N VAL A 491 9.57 10.56 -19.51
CA VAL A 491 10.34 11.82 -19.32
C VAL A 491 11.55 11.86 -20.23
N ALA A 492 12.32 10.76 -20.31
CA ALA A 492 13.51 10.70 -21.16
C ALA A 492 13.17 10.89 -22.64
N ALA A 493 12.10 10.28 -23.12
CA ALA A 493 11.63 10.43 -24.49
C ALA A 493 11.21 11.89 -24.80
N GLN A 494 10.50 12.54 -23.88
CA GLN A 494 10.10 13.94 -24.04
C GLN A 494 11.33 14.87 -24.11
N LEU A 495 12.26 14.73 -23.17
CA LEU A 495 13.47 15.58 -23.16
C LEU A 495 14.35 15.37 -24.40
N ALA A 496 14.39 14.16 -24.94
CA ALA A 496 15.11 13.88 -26.18
C ALA A 496 14.48 14.56 -27.41
N THR A 497 13.14 14.71 -27.43
CA THR A 497 12.45 15.42 -28.54
C THR A 497 12.64 16.93 -28.47
N HIS A 498 12.71 17.53 -27.28
CA HIS A 498 12.92 18.96 -27.10
C HIS A 498 14.37 19.41 -27.39
N ASN A 499 15.34 18.49 -27.33
CA ASN A 499 16.75 18.74 -27.63
C ASN A 499 17.14 18.45 -29.09
N ARG A 500 16.20 18.09 -29.95
CA ARG A 500 16.46 18.03 -31.40
C ARG A 500 16.42 19.43 -31.96
N PRO A 501 17.51 19.90 -32.64
CA PRO A 501 17.62 21.23 -33.20
C PRO A 501 16.60 21.51 -34.30
#